data_835e80be7a9f31a906c01a02a89d72fd
#
_entry.id   835e80be7a9f31a906c01a02a89d72fd
#
_cell.length_a   1.000
_cell.length_b   1.000
_cell.length_c   1.000
_cell.angle_alpha   90.00
_cell.angle_beta   90.00
_cell.angle_gamma   90.00
#
_symmetry.space_group_name_H-M   'P 1'
#
loop_
_entity.id
_entity.type
_entity.pdbx_description
1 polymer ?
#
loop_
_entity_poly.entity_id
_entity_poly.type
_entity_poly.pdbx_seq_one_letter_code
_entity_poly.pdbx_strand_id
1 'polypeptide(L)'
;GEEAEKVLYDSAGKPVLVFYTPLELDGLNWAQITKIDFEECFSNKAQGETDDFLTKFNNEYGYYDLFLMTPDGYCFHSVTKKADYRTNLLTGKFANSGLGKLVKKVLSNRQYEVADFEPYEPSQGNPASFIAQPVISDGKVQLIVAMQISLEKINDVMQLREGMGECGESYLVGQDYHMRSSSFLDPQNFSVKSSFKNNNLAKSEMISAALRGETDIVIGSNYTKTITKEDNIVLSAYTPLKFGDETWALVSEIDKSESFAMIYSLQWVMACIGL
;
A
#
# COMPACT_ATOMS: atom_id res chain seq x y z
N GLY A 1 9.29 47.95 -6.11
CA GLY A 1 8.31 46.91 -6.07
C GLY A 1 8.80 45.70 -6.88
N GLU A 2 8.82 44.53 -6.27
CA GLU A 2 9.16 43.28 -6.96
C GLU A 2 7.87 42.47 -7.15
N GLU A 3 7.74 41.84 -8.32
CA GLU A 3 6.75 40.77 -8.53
C GLU A 3 7.29 39.47 -7.93
N ALA A 4 6.47 38.75 -7.23
CA ALA A 4 6.85 37.42 -6.76
C ALA A 4 5.62 36.51 -6.55
N GLU A 5 5.90 35.22 -6.61
CA GLU A 5 4.96 34.15 -6.21
C GLU A 5 5.52 33.39 -5.00
N LYS A 6 4.67 33.08 -4.07
CA LYS A 6 5.05 32.31 -2.87
C LYS A 6 3.90 31.44 -2.39
N VAL A 7 4.25 30.26 -1.87
CA VAL A 7 3.32 29.48 -1.06
C VAL A 7 3.39 30.01 0.37
N LEU A 8 2.26 30.47 0.88
CA LEU A 8 2.10 30.98 2.24
C LEU A 8 0.97 30.20 2.94
N TYR A 9 0.85 30.38 4.25
CA TYR A 9 -0.29 29.83 5.01
C TYR A 9 -1.27 30.95 5.32
N ASP A 10 -2.56 30.69 5.09
CA ASP A 10 -3.62 31.60 5.48
C ASP A 10 -3.84 31.62 7.00
N SER A 11 -4.80 32.44 7.48
CA SER A 11 -5.16 32.51 8.89
C SER A 11 -5.73 31.21 9.47
N ALA A 12 -6.17 30.29 8.64
CA ALA A 12 -6.64 28.96 9.02
C ALA A 12 -5.54 27.88 8.92
N GLY A 13 -4.30 28.27 8.59
CA GLY A 13 -3.17 27.36 8.42
C GLY A 13 -3.20 26.54 7.14
N LYS A 14 -3.95 26.97 6.11
CA LYS A 14 -3.99 26.30 4.81
C LYS A 14 -2.94 26.89 3.86
N PRO A 15 -2.25 26.09 3.06
CA PRO A 15 -1.34 26.59 2.06
C PRO A 15 -2.12 27.28 0.94
N VAL A 16 -1.67 28.48 0.59
CA VAL A 16 -2.20 29.29 -0.50
C VAL A 16 -1.08 29.74 -1.41
N LEU A 17 -1.30 29.71 -2.69
CA LEU A 17 -0.39 30.33 -3.67
C LEU A 17 -0.76 31.81 -3.76
N VAL A 18 0.23 32.66 -3.49
CA VAL A 18 0.06 34.10 -3.46
C VAL A 18 0.92 34.73 -4.55
N PHE A 19 0.24 35.47 -5.43
CA PHE A 19 0.88 36.33 -6.41
C PHE A 19 0.75 37.77 -5.94
N TYR A 20 1.83 38.53 -5.97
CA TYR A 20 1.78 39.97 -5.71
C TYR A 20 2.53 40.74 -6.77
N THR A 21 1.88 41.79 -7.26
CA THR A 21 2.38 42.70 -8.27
C THR A 21 2.24 44.12 -7.77
N PRO A 22 3.30 44.94 -7.81
CA PRO A 22 3.19 46.35 -7.44
C PRO A 22 2.27 47.09 -8.43
N LEU A 23 1.44 47.96 -7.91
CA LEU A 23 0.61 48.88 -8.70
C LEU A 23 1.19 50.27 -8.58
N GLU A 24 1.69 50.80 -9.68
CA GLU A 24 2.16 52.16 -9.76
C GLU A 24 0.96 53.09 -10.04
N LEU A 25 0.52 53.79 -9.02
CA LEU A 25 -0.46 54.86 -9.11
C LEU A 25 0.17 56.17 -8.61
N ASP A 26 -0.05 57.24 -9.29
CA ASP A 26 0.55 58.56 -8.96
C ASP A 26 0.40 58.90 -7.46
N GLY A 27 1.52 58.90 -6.74
CA GLY A 27 1.61 59.23 -5.32
C GLY A 27 1.16 58.10 -4.35
N LEU A 28 0.86 56.86 -4.83
CA LEU A 28 0.42 55.75 -4.00
C LEU A 28 1.27 54.51 -4.31
N ASN A 29 1.78 53.83 -3.27
CA ASN A 29 2.44 52.55 -3.36
C ASN A 29 1.44 51.41 -2.98
N TRP A 30 0.78 50.87 -3.98
CA TRP A 30 -0.19 49.77 -3.81
C TRP A 30 0.38 48.46 -4.34
N ALA A 31 -0.17 47.33 -3.90
CA ALA A 31 0.11 46.03 -4.45
C ALA A 31 -1.20 45.32 -4.73
N GLN A 32 -1.30 44.67 -5.87
CA GLN A 32 -2.32 43.69 -6.14
C GLN A 32 -1.88 42.37 -5.55
N ILE A 33 -2.75 41.72 -4.77
CA ILE A 33 -2.51 40.40 -4.19
C ILE A 33 -3.62 39.46 -4.67
N THR A 34 -3.20 38.41 -5.38
CA THR A 34 -4.08 37.30 -5.79
C THR A 34 -3.72 36.08 -4.96
N LYS A 35 -4.73 35.45 -4.36
CA LYS A 35 -4.56 34.21 -3.60
C LYS A 35 -5.38 33.10 -4.24
N ILE A 36 -4.77 31.93 -4.42
CA ILE A 36 -5.39 30.72 -4.91
C ILE A 36 -5.17 29.64 -3.85
N ASP A 37 -6.22 28.88 -3.49
CA ASP A 37 -6.05 27.70 -2.63
C ASP A 37 -5.10 26.74 -3.32
N PHE A 38 -4.06 26.28 -2.59
CA PHE A 38 -3.01 25.44 -3.17
C PHE A 38 -3.57 24.11 -3.67
N GLU A 39 -4.61 23.58 -3.03
CA GLU A 39 -5.34 22.39 -3.48
C GLU A 39 -6.01 22.60 -4.85
N GLU A 40 -6.57 23.80 -5.11
CA GLU A 40 -7.23 24.11 -6.37
C GLU A 40 -6.29 24.03 -7.57
N CYS A 41 -4.99 24.28 -7.36
CA CYS A 41 -3.99 24.15 -8.42
C CYS A 41 -3.84 22.70 -8.94
N PHE A 42 -4.18 21.70 -8.11
CA PHE A 42 -4.02 20.27 -8.41
C PHE A 42 -5.33 19.55 -8.70
N SER A 43 -6.47 20.13 -8.31
CA SER A 43 -7.80 19.50 -8.41
C SER A 43 -8.68 20.08 -9.53
N ASN A 44 -8.07 20.67 -10.54
CA ASN A 44 -8.80 21.20 -11.70
C ASN A 44 -9.43 20.07 -12.52
N LYS A 45 -10.74 20.20 -12.76
CA LYS A 45 -11.52 19.30 -13.61
C LYS A 45 -11.56 19.84 -15.03
N ALA A 46 -11.42 18.96 -16.02
CA ALA A 46 -11.68 19.33 -17.40
C ALA A 46 -13.19 19.58 -17.60
N GLN A 47 -13.52 20.41 -18.59
CA GLN A 47 -14.93 20.77 -18.85
C GLN A 47 -15.76 19.52 -19.17
N GLY A 48 -16.82 19.29 -18.40
CA GLY A 48 -17.71 18.14 -18.55
C GLY A 48 -17.28 16.87 -17.80
N GLU A 49 -16.20 16.91 -17.04
CA GLU A 49 -15.72 15.78 -16.25
C GLU A 49 -16.12 15.88 -14.76
N THR A 50 -16.42 14.72 -14.16
CA THR A 50 -16.77 14.61 -12.74
C THR A 50 -15.54 14.59 -11.85
N ASP A 51 -14.44 13.99 -12.34
CA ASP A 51 -13.22 13.73 -11.59
C ASP A 51 -12.05 14.59 -12.08
N ASP A 52 -11.22 15.02 -11.17
CA ASP A 52 -9.93 15.64 -11.49
C ASP A 52 -8.90 14.61 -11.97
N PHE A 53 -7.76 15.10 -12.46
CA PHE A 53 -6.68 14.25 -12.98
C PHE A 53 -6.14 13.28 -11.92
N LEU A 54 -5.97 13.70 -10.67
CA LEU A 54 -5.40 12.87 -9.60
C LEU A 54 -6.37 11.75 -9.19
N THR A 55 -7.67 12.06 -9.14
CA THR A 55 -8.71 11.05 -8.90
C THR A 55 -8.74 10.01 -10.01
N LYS A 56 -8.67 10.43 -11.28
CA LYS A 56 -8.60 9.51 -12.42
C LYS A 56 -7.34 8.65 -12.38
N PHE A 57 -6.19 9.25 -12.11
CA PHE A 57 -4.93 8.54 -11.97
C PHE A 57 -5.01 7.48 -10.86
N ASN A 58 -5.50 7.88 -9.67
CA ASN A 58 -5.68 6.96 -8.54
C ASN A 58 -6.54 5.75 -8.91
N ASN A 59 -7.66 5.98 -9.59
CA ASN A 59 -8.59 4.93 -10.00
C ASN A 59 -8.03 4.04 -11.10
N GLU A 60 -7.36 4.61 -12.11
CA GLU A 60 -6.76 3.87 -13.23
C GLU A 60 -5.68 2.91 -12.75
N TYR A 61 -4.79 3.37 -11.88
CA TYR A 61 -3.72 2.55 -11.32
C TYR A 61 -4.15 1.69 -10.12
N GLY A 62 -5.39 1.85 -9.65
CA GLY A 62 -5.98 1.01 -8.62
C GLY A 62 -5.38 1.22 -7.23
N TYR A 63 -4.89 2.41 -6.91
CA TYR A 63 -4.52 2.77 -5.55
C TYR A 63 -5.76 3.03 -4.70
N TYR A 64 -5.66 2.81 -3.40
CA TYR A 64 -6.77 3.08 -2.48
C TYR A 64 -6.95 4.59 -2.24
N ASP A 65 -5.85 5.34 -2.09
CA ASP A 65 -5.82 6.79 -1.93
C ASP A 65 -4.53 7.38 -2.49
N LEU A 66 -4.57 8.65 -2.88
CA LEU A 66 -3.43 9.45 -3.30
C LEU A 66 -3.41 10.73 -2.48
N PHE A 67 -2.24 11.03 -1.89
CA PHE A 67 -2.00 12.18 -1.04
C PHE A 67 -0.98 13.11 -1.65
N LEU A 68 -1.22 14.43 -1.54
CA LEU A 68 -0.22 15.45 -1.78
C LEU A 68 0.03 16.21 -0.48
N MET A 69 1.31 16.39 -0.16
CA MET A 69 1.74 17.04 1.07
C MET A 69 2.80 18.08 0.80
N THR A 70 2.74 19.19 1.52
CA THR A 70 3.82 20.19 1.54
C THR A 70 5.07 19.64 2.24
N PRO A 71 6.25 20.24 2.03
CA PRO A 71 7.50 19.79 2.67
C PRO A 71 7.49 19.85 4.21
N ASP A 72 6.62 20.64 4.81
CA ASP A 72 6.40 20.69 6.26
C ASP A 72 5.36 19.68 6.75
N GLY A 73 4.89 18.79 5.86
CA GLY A 73 4.05 17.65 6.18
C GLY A 73 2.55 17.92 6.22
N TYR A 74 2.09 19.08 5.78
CA TYR A 74 0.65 19.35 5.68
C TYR A 74 0.03 18.63 4.48
N CYS A 75 -0.92 17.74 4.73
CA CYS A 75 -1.68 17.01 3.70
C CYS A 75 -2.80 17.91 3.16
N PHE A 76 -2.56 18.55 2.01
CA PHE A 76 -3.52 19.45 1.41
C PHE A 76 -4.46 18.77 0.39
N HIS A 77 -4.11 17.57 -0.09
CA HIS A 77 -4.94 16.78 -1.00
C HIS A 77 -4.96 15.31 -0.58
N SER A 78 -6.13 14.70 -0.67
CA SER A 78 -6.38 13.25 -0.60
C SER A 78 -7.59 12.96 -1.46
N VAL A 79 -7.56 11.89 -2.23
CA VAL A 79 -8.69 11.47 -3.08
C VAL A 79 -9.87 11.05 -2.20
N THR A 80 -9.63 10.29 -1.13
CA THR A 80 -10.70 9.80 -0.24
C THR A 80 -11.11 10.77 0.85
N LYS A 81 -10.33 11.84 1.10
CA LYS A 81 -10.59 12.90 2.10
C LYS A 81 -10.96 12.38 3.48
N LYS A 82 -10.20 11.40 3.97
CA LYS A 82 -10.37 10.85 5.33
C LYS A 82 -9.87 11.81 6.41
N ALA A 83 -9.77 11.33 7.64
CA ALA A 83 -9.40 12.13 8.81
C ALA A 83 -7.97 12.70 8.77
N ASP A 84 -7.09 12.15 7.96
CA ASP A 84 -5.72 12.62 7.68
C ASP A 84 -5.66 13.79 6.70
N TYR A 85 -6.69 13.94 5.87
CA TYR A 85 -6.84 15.10 4.98
C TYR A 85 -6.92 16.41 5.78
N ARG A 86 -6.16 17.41 5.35
CA ARG A 86 -6.01 18.73 5.99
C ARG A 86 -5.41 18.65 7.41
N THR A 87 -4.55 17.66 7.64
CA THR A 87 -3.76 17.55 8.86
C THR A 87 -2.27 17.61 8.56
N ASN A 88 -1.47 17.90 9.58
CA ASN A 88 -0.02 17.84 9.46
C ASN A 88 0.49 16.45 9.88
N LEU A 89 1.11 15.72 8.96
CA LEU A 89 1.59 14.36 9.17
C LEU A 89 2.97 14.28 9.85
N LEU A 90 3.62 15.43 10.13
CA LEU A 90 4.86 15.47 10.90
C LEU A 90 4.63 15.80 12.39
N THR A 91 3.64 16.66 12.67
CA THR A 91 3.42 17.22 14.03
C THR A 91 1.99 17.00 14.55
N GLY A 92 1.04 16.63 13.66
CA GLY A 92 -0.35 16.46 14.02
C GLY A 92 -0.66 15.08 14.61
N LYS A 93 -1.95 14.81 14.78
CA LYS A 93 -2.50 13.58 15.37
C LYS A 93 -1.94 12.29 14.75
N PHE A 94 -1.70 12.29 13.43
CA PHE A 94 -1.27 11.11 12.69
C PHE A 94 0.24 11.05 12.43
N ALA A 95 1.05 11.88 13.13
CA ALA A 95 2.50 11.94 12.96
C ALA A 95 3.24 10.64 13.32
N ASN A 96 2.63 9.77 14.11
CA ASN A 96 3.18 8.47 14.49
C ASN A 96 2.55 7.30 13.73
N SER A 97 1.64 7.56 12.77
CA SER A 97 1.10 6.54 11.87
C SER A 97 2.13 6.12 10.83
N GLY A 98 1.87 4.99 10.12
CA GLY A 98 2.70 4.51 9.00
C GLY A 98 2.94 5.59 7.95
N LEU A 99 1.88 6.33 7.57
CA LEU A 99 2.03 7.45 6.64
C LEU A 99 2.89 8.58 7.23
N GLY A 100 2.69 8.96 8.50
CA GLY A 100 3.48 10.00 9.15
C GLY A 100 4.96 9.64 9.29
N LYS A 101 5.26 8.38 9.66
CA LYS A 101 6.64 7.85 9.69
C LYS A 101 7.27 7.84 8.30
N LEU A 102 6.49 7.42 7.28
CA LEU A 102 6.94 7.40 5.89
C LEU A 102 7.30 8.80 5.40
N VAL A 103 6.46 9.81 5.65
CA VAL A 103 6.74 11.21 5.29
C VAL A 103 8.04 11.71 5.91
N LYS A 104 8.30 11.39 7.19
CA LYS A 104 9.58 11.71 7.86
C LYS A 104 10.76 11.05 7.16
N LYS A 105 10.63 9.75 6.79
CA LYS A 105 11.68 8.98 6.11
C LYS A 105 11.98 9.56 4.73
N VAL A 106 10.94 9.86 3.94
CA VAL A 106 11.06 10.49 2.61
C VAL A 106 11.76 11.84 2.67
N LEU A 107 11.42 12.68 3.64
CA LEU A 107 12.07 14.00 3.81
C LEU A 107 13.53 13.88 4.21
N SER A 108 13.86 12.91 5.07
CA SER A 108 15.23 12.65 5.52
C SER A 108 16.10 12.12 4.40
N ASN A 109 15.62 11.09 3.69
CA ASN A 109 16.40 10.36 2.69
C ASN A 109 16.32 11.00 1.30
N ARG A 110 15.29 11.83 1.04
CA ARG A 110 15.00 12.46 -0.25
C ARG A 110 14.88 11.45 -1.39
N GLN A 111 14.29 10.27 -1.09
CA GLN A 111 14.14 9.16 -2.02
C GLN A 111 12.74 8.56 -1.89
N TYR A 112 12.41 7.70 -2.86
CA TYR A 112 11.25 6.82 -2.77
C TYR A 112 11.40 5.91 -1.55
N GLU A 113 10.33 5.80 -0.77
CA GLU A 113 10.26 4.99 0.44
C GLU A 113 8.91 4.27 0.52
N VAL A 114 8.90 3.21 1.31
CA VAL A 114 7.70 2.44 1.58
C VAL A 114 7.43 2.33 3.07
N ALA A 115 6.16 2.16 3.45
CA ALA A 115 5.72 1.77 4.77
C ALA A 115 4.87 0.52 4.65
N ASP A 116 5.27 -0.53 5.35
CA ASP A 116 4.55 -1.80 5.38
C ASP A 116 3.20 -1.67 6.08
N PHE A 117 2.37 -2.70 6.01
CA PHE A 117 1.07 -2.70 6.64
C PHE A 117 1.17 -2.56 8.17
N GLU A 118 0.49 -1.57 8.68
CA GLU A 118 0.21 -1.41 10.12
C GLU A 118 -1.20 -0.86 10.32
N PRO A 119 -1.82 -1.04 11.51
CA PRO A 119 -3.14 -0.47 11.79
C PRO A 119 -3.15 1.04 11.58
N TYR A 120 -4.11 1.54 10.80
CA TYR A 120 -4.19 2.94 10.38
C TYR A 120 -5.51 3.57 10.81
N GLU A 121 -5.46 4.51 11.77
CA GLU A 121 -6.66 5.13 12.37
C GLU A 121 -7.58 5.79 11.32
N PRO A 122 -7.11 6.58 10.34
CA PRO A 122 -7.98 7.16 9.31
C PRO A 122 -8.73 6.10 8.48
N SER A 123 -8.21 4.86 8.41
CA SER A 123 -8.88 3.70 7.82
C SER A 123 -9.66 2.87 8.84
N GLN A 124 -10.12 3.49 9.94
CA GLN A 124 -10.87 2.84 11.03
C GLN A 124 -10.07 1.69 11.70
N GLY A 125 -8.75 1.85 11.79
CA GLY A 125 -7.84 0.85 12.34
C GLY A 125 -7.57 -0.36 11.43
N ASN A 126 -8.11 -0.37 10.20
CA ASN A 126 -7.73 -1.39 9.23
C ASN A 126 -6.26 -1.20 8.83
N PRO A 127 -5.51 -2.29 8.59
CA PRO A 127 -4.13 -2.19 8.13
C PRO A 127 -4.02 -1.44 6.80
N ALA A 128 -3.02 -0.58 6.70
CA ALA A 128 -2.72 0.18 5.49
C ALA A 128 -1.20 0.20 5.26
N SER A 129 -0.82 0.16 4.00
CA SER A 129 0.55 0.26 3.52
C SER A 129 0.64 1.43 2.55
N PHE A 130 1.79 2.08 2.51
CA PHE A 130 1.98 3.30 1.73
C PHE A 130 3.30 3.26 0.98
N ILE A 131 3.31 3.91 -0.17
CA ILE A 131 4.52 4.30 -0.89
C ILE A 131 4.56 5.81 -0.98
N ALA A 132 5.73 6.40 -0.93
CA ALA A 132 5.86 7.84 -1.08
C ALA A 132 7.17 8.24 -1.75
N GLN A 133 7.11 9.39 -2.45
CA GLN A 133 8.26 9.97 -3.15
C GLN A 133 8.24 11.49 -3.02
N PRO A 134 9.41 12.14 -2.81
CA PRO A 134 9.52 13.57 -2.86
C PRO A 134 9.62 14.05 -4.32
N VAL A 135 8.98 15.18 -4.62
CA VAL A 135 9.23 15.95 -5.84
C VAL A 135 10.28 17.02 -5.50
N ILE A 136 11.41 16.94 -6.15
CA ILE A 136 12.57 17.82 -5.86
C ILE A 136 12.81 18.76 -7.05
N SER A 137 12.91 20.05 -6.78
CA SER A 137 13.36 21.08 -7.72
C SER A 137 14.39 21.97 -7.04
N ASP A 138 15.44 22.34 -7.76
CA ASP A 138 16.56 23.17 -7.27
C ASP A 138 17.16 22.65 -5.93
N GLY A 139 17.27 21.32 -5.80
CA GLY A 139 17.81 20.66 -4.62
C GLY A 139 16.94 20.74 -3.37
N LYS A 140 15.69 21.23 -3.49
CA LYS A 140 14.72 21.33 -2.39
C LYS A 140 13.51 20.44 -2.67
N VAL A 141 12.99 19.83 -1.63
CA VAL A 141 11.70 19.14 -1.70
C VAL A 141 10.61 20.21 -1.86
N GLN A 142 9.82 20.11 -2.92
CA GLN A 142 8.71 21.01 -3.20
C GLN A 142 7.37 20.40 -2.78
N LEU A 143 7.26 19.09 -2.89
CA LEU A 143 6.04 18.33 -2.67
C LEU A 143 6.39 16.91 -2.28
N ILE A 144 5.54 16.26 -1.52
CA ILE A 144 5.57 14.81 -1.27
C ILE A 144 4.30 14.22 -1.86
N VAL A 145 4.47 13.20 -2.69
CA VAL A 145 3.38 12.39 -3.23
C VAL A 145 3.40 11.06 -2.48
N ALA A 146 2.27 10.65 -1.92
CA ALA A 146 2.12 9.33 -1.32
C ALA A 146 0.87 8.64 -1.86
N MET A 147 0.92 7.30 -1.91
CA MET A 147 -0.20 6.48 -2.33
C MET A 147 -0.44 5.37 -1.33
N GLN A 148 -1.69 5.14 -0.98
CA GLN A 148 -2.10 3.99 -0.16
C GLN A 148 -2.31 2.79 -1.08
N ILE A 149 -1.66 1.68 -0.78
CA ILE A 149 -1.79 0.43 -1.53
C ILE A 149 -3.21 -0.13 -1.35
N SER A 150 -3.80 -0.60 -2.44
CA SER A 150 -5.10 -1.28 -2.40
C SER A 150 -4.92 -2.76 -2.05
N LEU A 151 -5.49 -3.17 -0.92
CA LEU A 151 -5.57 -4.58 -0.54
C LEU A 151 -6.40 -5.41 -1.52
N GLU A 152 -7.42 -4.80 -2.11
CA GLU A 152 -8.24 -5.45 -3.14
C GLU A 152 -7.39 -5.82 -4.34
N LYS A 153 -6.55 -4.91 -4.83
CA LYS A 153 -5.65 -5.18 -5.97
C LYS A 153 -4.58 -6.22 -5.67
N ILE A 154 -4.06 -6.24 -4.45
CA ILE A 154 -3.16 -7.34 -4.03
C ILE A 154 -3.92 -8.66 -4.04
N ASN A 155 -5.13 -8.71 -3.48
CA ASN A 155 -5.93 -9.93 -3.44
C ASN A 155 -6.36 -10.37 -4.84
N ASP A 156 -6.71 -9.46 -5.77
CA ASP A 156 -7.04 -9.78 -7.16
C ASP A 156 -5.93 -10.62 -7.83
N VAL A 157 -4.66 -10.31 -7.52
CA VAL A 157 -3.50 -11.05 -8.04
C VAL A 157 -3.29 -12.36 -7.27
N MET A 158 -3.30 -12.30 -5.93
CA MET A 158 -2.93 -13.44 -5.10
C MET A 158 -4.00 -14.54 -5.07
N GLN A 159 -5.25 -14.22 -5.40
CA GLN A 159 -6.36 -15.15 -5.43
C GLN A 159 -6.68 -15.69 -6.84
N LEU A 160 -5.75 -15.55 -7.80
CA LEU A 160 -5.88 -16.23 -9.09
C LEU A 160 -5.84 -17.74 -8.86
N ARG A 161 -6.89 -18.43 -9.36
CA ARG A 161 -7.14 -19.86 -9.10
C ARG A 161 -6.66 -20.80 -10.20
N GLU A 162 -6.11 -20.27 -11.28
CA GLU A 162 -5.66 -21.08 -12.40
C GLU A 162 -4.53 -22.03 -11.96
N GLY A 163 -4.75 -23.32 -12.12
CA GLY A 163 -3.79 -24.35 -11.71
C GLY A 163 -3.75 -24.68 -10.22
N MET A 164 -4.55 -24.01 -9.38
CA MET A 164 -4.51 -24.16 -7.92
C MET A 164 -5.40 -25.28 -7.35
N GLY A 165 -6.16 -25.99 -8.20
CA GLY A 165 -7.06 -27.02 -7.74
C GLY A 165 -8.14 -26.51 -6.78
N GLU A 166 -8.62 -27.38 -5.89
CA GLU A 166 -9.61 -27.02 -4.87
C GLU A 166 -8.96 -26.47 -3.58
N CYS A 167 -7.84 -27.07 -3.16
CA CYS A 167 -7.15 -26.81 -1.89
C CYS A 167 -5.83 -26.04 -2.03
N GLY A 168 -5.53 -25.48 -3.23
CA GLY A 168 -4.35 -24.65 -3.41
C GLY A 168 -4.63 -23.19 -3.12
N GLU A 169 -3.63 -22.43 -2.65
CA GLU A 169 -3.69 -20.99 -2.48
C GLU A 169 -2.31 -20.34 -2.62
N SER A 170 -2.32 -19.04 -2.94
CA SER A 170 -1.11 -18.20 -2.87
C SER A 170 -1.37 -17.03 -1.93
N TYR A 171 -0.37 -16.69 -1.13
CA TYR A 171 -0.50 -15.61 -0.16
C TYR A 171 0.84 -14.95 0.15
N LEU A 172 0.74 -13.76 0.75
CA LEU A 172 1.86 -12.93 1.18
C LEU A 172 1.86 -12.78 2.71
N VAL A 173 3.04 -12.89 3.32
CA VAL A 173 3.24 -12.75 4.77
C VAL A 173 4.43 -11.82 5.04
N GLY A 174 4.28 -10.89 5.99
CA GLY A 174 5.33 -9.99 6.41
C GLY A 174 6.29 -10.58 7.45
N GLN A 175 7.34 -9.85 7.80
CA GLN A 175 8.34 -10.29 8.80
C GLN A 175 7.75 -10.47 10.21
N ASP A 176 6.65 -9.81 10.49
CA ASP A 176 5.87 -9.94 11.72
C ASP A 176 4.91 -11.14 11.71
N TYR A 177 4.93 -11.95 10.64
CA TYR A 177 4.05 -13.08 10.39
C TYR A 177 2.56 -12.72 10.20
N HIS A 178 2.20 -11.45 10.08
CA HIS A 178 0.86 -11.05 9.66
C HIS A 178 0.71 -11.13 8.14
N MET A 179 -0.50 -11.42 7.70
CA MET A 179 -0.84 -11.50 6.28
C MET A 179 -0.63 -10.16 5.57
N ARG A 180 -0.17 -10.22 4.33
CA ARG A 180 -0.06 -9.08 3.38
C ARG A 180 -1.01 -9.23 2.19
N SER A 181 -1.57 -10.42 2.01
CA SER A 181 -2.75 -10.72 1.22
C SER A 181 -3.69 -11.60 2.03
N SER A 182 -4.93 -11.72 1.62
CA SER A 182 -5.88 -12.60 2.31
C SER A 182 -5.70 -14.05 1.85
N SER A 183 -5.75 -15.02 2.78
CA SER A 183 -5.92 -16.43 2.45
C SER A 183 -7.21 -16.61 1.65
N PHE A 184 -7.15 -17.41 0.62
CA PHE A 184 -8.34 -17.82 -0.13
C PHE A 184 -9.13 -18.88 0.64
N LEU A 185 -8.44 -19.80 1.30
CA LEU A 185 -9.04 -20.96 1.98
C LEU A 185 -9.61 -20.62 3.36
N ASP A 186 -9.00 -19.67 4.09
CA ASP A 186 -9.48 -19.22 5.40
C ASP A 186 -9.45 -17.69 5.55
N PRO A 187 -10.24 -16.95 4.75
CA PRO A 187 -10.24 -15.49 4.80
C PRO A 187 -10.81 -14.93 6.11
N GLN A 188 -11.59 -15.74 6.88
CA GLN A 188 -12.15 -15.30 8.16
C GLN A 188 -11.06 -15.11 9.21
N ASN A 189 -10.09 -16.02 9.28
CA ASN A 189 -8.99 -15.97 10.24
C ASN A 189 -7.74 -15.31 9.68
N PHE A 190 -7.45 -15.50 8.40
CA PHE A 190 -6.22 -15.09 7.72
C PHE A 190 -6.43 -14.09 6.55
N SER A 191 -7.42 -13.20 6.66
CA SER A 191 -7.37 -11.96 5.89
C SER A 191 -6.34 -11.01 6.50
N VAL A 192 -5.84 -10.03 5.75
CA VAL A 192 -4.94 -8.99 6.31
C VAL A 192 -5.60 -8.34 7.53
N LYS A 193 -6.87 -7.95 7.43
CA LYS A 193 -7.61 -7.33 8.52
C LYS A 193 -7.73 -8.23 9.76
N SER A 194 -8.14 -9.49 9.60
CA SER A 194 -8.32 -10.41 10.73
C SER A 194 -7.00 -10.81 11.35
N SER A 195 -5.95 -10.98 10.54
CA SER A 195 -4.59 -11.27 10.98
C SER A 195 -4.09 -10.21 11.98
N PHE A 196 -4.19 -8.93 11.64
CA PHE A 196 -3.81 -7.85 12.56
C PHE A 196 -4.76 -7.70 13.74
N LYS A 197 -6.09 -7.73 13.50
CA LYS A 197 -7.09 -7.51 14.55
C LYS A 197 -7.04 -8.56 15.65
N ASN A 198 -6.88 -9.83 15.27
CA ASN A 198 -6.93 -10.97 16.18
C ASN A 198 -5.54 -11.50 16.55
N ASN A 199 -4.48 -10.88 16.04
CA ASN A 199 -3.09 -11.32 16.15
C ASN A 199 -2.90 -12.77 15.67
N ASN A 200 -3.56 -13.11 14.55
CA ASN A 200 -3.40 -14.40 13.90
C ASN A 200 -2.14 -14.41 13.06
N LEU A 201 -1.13 -15.14 13.49
CA LEU A 201 0.17 -15.22 12.85
C LEU A 201 0.26 -16.44 11.93
N ALA A 202 0.57 -16.21 10.66
CA ALA A 202 0.86 -17.26 9.70
C ALA A 202 2.31 -17.72 9.88
N LYS A 203 2.52 -18.83 10.59
CA LYS A 203 3.86 -19.36 10.89
C LYS A 203 4.03 -20.75 10.34
N SER A 204 4.99 -20.92 9.43
CA SER A 204 5.49 -22.22 8.98
C SER A 204 6.99 -22.11 8.72
N GLU A 205 7.66 -23.25 8.53
CA GLU A 205 9.09 -23.25 8.16
C GLU A 205 9.30 -22.63 6.79
N MET A 206 8.38 -22.84 5.84
CA MET A 206 8.43 -22.27 4.50
C MET A 206 8.35 -20.75 4.52
N ILE A 207 7.41 -20.19 5.29
CA ILE A 207 7.30 -18.75 5.49
C ILE A 207 8.58 -18.19 6.10
N SER A 208 9.10 -18.85 7.14
CA SER A 208 10.32 -18.43 7.82
C SER A 208 11.54 -18.49 6.90
N ALA A 209 11.64 -19.52 6.05
CA ALA A 209 12.72 -19.67 5.06
C ALA A 209 12.65 -18.56 3.99
N ALA A 210 11.46 -18.30 3.44
CA ALA A 210 11.26 -17.19 2.50
C ALA A 210 11.66 -15.84 3.11
N LEU A 211 11.27 -15.57 4.35
CA LEU A 211 11.63 -14.33 5.06
C LEU A 211 13.14 -14.20 5.31
N ARG A 212 13.88 -15.32 5.43
CA ARG A 212 15.35 -15.34 5.48
C ARG A 212 16.00 -15.15 4.10
N GLY A 213 15.24 -15.13 3.02
CA GLY A 213 15.74 -14.93 1.66
C GLY A 213 15.90 -16.22 0.86
N GLU A 214 15.37 -17.34 1.33
CA GLU A 214 15.45 -18.65 0.70
C GLU A 214 14.30 -18.83 -0.31
N THR A 215 14.58 -19.60 -1.38
CA THR A 215 13.58 -19.99 -2.40
C THR A 215 13.68 -21.48 -2.61
N ASP A 216 12.57 -22.21 -2.45
CA ASP A 216 12.54 -23.65 -2.66
C ASP A 216 11.12 -24.16 -2.94
N ILE A 217 11.04 -25.45 -3.29
CA ILE A 217 9.81 -26.22 -3.41
C ILE A 217 9.93 -27.43 -2.50
N VAL A 218 9.09 -27.52 -1.48
CA VAL A 218 9.18 -28.56 -0.45
C VAL A 218 7.83 -29.15 -0.14
N ILE A 219 7.83 -30.34 0.44
CA ILE A 219 6.66 -30.92 1.13
C ILE A 219 6.82 -30.64 2.61
N GLY A 220 5.86 -29.91 3.20
CA GLY A 220 5.92 -29.50 4.59
C GLY A 220 4.54 -29.30 5.20
N SER A 221 4.50 -28.79 6.42
CA SER A 221 3.24 -28.52 7.13
C SER A 221 2.78 -27.07 6.89
N ASN A 222 1.52 -26.91 6.54
CA ASN A 222 0.88 -25.60 6.39
C ASN A 222 0.84 -24.82 7.73
N TYR A 223 0.69 -23.50 7.67
CA TYR A 223 0.56 -22.60 8.84
C TYR A 223 -0.79 -22.76 9.57
N THR A 224 -1.80 -23.29 8.91
CA THR A 224 -3.14 -23.53 9.49
C THR A 224 -3.50 -25.02 9.50
N LYS A 225 -4.14 -25.45 10.57
CA LYS A 225 -4.61 -26.84 10.72
C LYS A 225 -5.99 -27.08 10.11
N THR A 226 -6.63 -26.05 9.59
CA THR A 226 -8.08 -26.07 9.29
C THR A 226 -8.41 -26.52 7.87
N ILE A 227 -7.45 -26.57 6.96
CA ILE A 227 -7.72 -26.54 5.51
C ILE A 227 -7.35 -27.83 4.79
N THR A 228 -6.49 -28.65 5.35
CA THR A 228 -6.01 -29.88 4.71
C THR A 228 -6.82 -31.10 5.15
N LYS A 229 -7.13 -31.99 4.19
CA LYS A 229 -7.92 -33.20 4.43
C LYS A 229 -7.14 -34.27 5.24
N GLU A 230 -5.80 -34.25 5.16
CA GLU A 230 -4.93 -35.23 5.83
C GLU A 230 -3.66 -34.53 6.35
N ASP A 231 -3.39 -34.64 7.64
CA ASP A 231 -2.14 -34.29 8.35
C ASP A 231 -1.54 -32.90 8.08
N ASN A 232 -2.25 -31.98 7.44
CA ASN A 232 -1.77 -30.61 7.17
C ASN A 232 -0.52 -30.54 6.28
N ILE A 233 -0.28 -31.57 5.44
CA ILE A 233 0.88 -31.66 4.58
C ILE A 233 0.57 -31.07 3.20
N VAL A 234 1.37 -30.08 2.79
CA VAL A 234 1.24 -29.38 1.52
C VAL A 234 2.52 -29.54 0.68
N LEU A 235 2.37 -29.47 -0.64
CA LEU A 235 3.45 -29.10 -1.54
C LEU A 235 3.48 -27.60 -1.60
N SER A 236 4.57 -26.99 -1.19
CA SER A 236 4.73 -25.55 -1.06
C SER A 236 5.92 -25.04 -1.87
N ALA A 237 5.69 -24.02 -2.67
CA ALA A 237 6.73 -23.20 -3.29
C ALA A 237 6.77 -21.86 -2.57
N TYR A 238 7.97 -21.40 -2.21
CA TYR A 238 8.14 -20.14 -1.50
C TYR A 238 9.36 -19.36 -1.98
N THR A 239 9.26 -18.03 -1.88
CA THR A 239 10.34 -17.12 -2.27
C THR A 239 10.19 -15.79 -1.53
N PRO A 240 11.30 -15.05 -1.28
CA PRO A 240 11.21 -13.69 -0.77
C PRO A 240 10.70 -12.74 -1.84
N LEU A 241 9.85 -11.81 -1.43
CA LEU A 241 9.40 -10.67 -2.23
C LEU A 241 9.90 -9.39 -1.57
N LYS A 242 10.67 -8.58 -2.28
CA LYS A 242 11.13 -7.28 -1.79
C LYS A 242 10.06 -6.20 -1.99
N PHE A 243 9.77 -5.48 -0.92
CA PHE A 243 8.90 -4.33 -0.91
C PHE A 243 9.64 -3.17 -0.22
N GLY A 244 10.38 -2.38 -0.99
CA GLY A 244 11.34 -1.42 -0.47
C GLY A 244 12.42 -2.10 0.36
N ASP A 245 12.60 -1.66 1.61
CA ASP A 245 13.53 -2.28 2.56
C ASP A 245 12.93 -3.53 3.24
N GLU A 246 11.60 -3.72 3.11
CA GLU A 246 10.91 -4.86 3.71
C GLU A 246 11.05 -6.13 2.86
N THR A 247 10.91 -7.26 3.51
CA THR A 247 10.85 -8.57 2.83
C THR A 247 9.56 -9.26 3.24
N TRP A 248 8.76 -9.64 2.24
CA TRP A 248 7.60 -10.49 2.42
C TRP A 248 7.91 -11.91 1.96
N ALA A 249 7.29 -12.90 2.57
CA ALA A 249 7.24 -14.25 2.04
C ALA A 249 6.11 -14.35 1.03
N LEU A 250 6.40 -14.70 -0.21
CA LEU A 250 5.44 -15.17 -1.19
C LEU A 250 5.40 -16.69 -1.11
N VAL A 251 4.25 -17.25 -0.78
CA VAL A 251 4.06 -18.69 -0.65
C VAL A 251 2.89 -19.11 -1.54
N SER A 252 3.09 -20.22 -2.24
CA SER A 252 2.07 -20.88 -3.05
C SER A 252 2.04 -22.34 -2.66
N GLU A 253 0.91 -22.84 -2.22
CA GLU A 253 0.83 -24.20 -1.70
C GLU A 253 -0.48 -24.90 -2.11
N ILE A 254 -0.42 -26.22 -2.20
CA ILE A 254 -1.53 -27.10 -2.53
C ILE A 254 -1.46 -28.34 -1.65
N ASP A 255 -2.60 -28.88 -1.26
CA ASP A 255 -2.66 -30.15 -0.51
C ASP A 255 -1.87 -31.24 -1.24
N LYS A 256 -1.03 -31.98 -0.50
CA LYS A 256 -0.20 -33.04 -1.07
C LYS A 256 -1.03 -34.10 -1.78
N SER A 257 -2.15 -34.50 -1.19
CA SER A 257 -3.02 -35.53 -1.76
C SER A 257 -3.63 -35.09 -3.09
N GLU A 258 -3.98 -33.82 -3.21
CA GLU A 258 -4.50 -33.25 -4.45
C GLU A 258 -3.41 -33.13 -5.52
N SER A 259 -2.22 -32.62 -5.15
CA SER A 259 -1.11 -32.45 -6.10
C SER A 259 -0.63 -33.78 -6.72
N PHE A 260 -0.70 -34.86 -5.98
CA PHE A 260 -0.30 -36.20 -6.42
C PHE A 260 -1.45 -37.09 -6.93
N ALA A 261 -2.71 -36.62 -6.90
CA ALA A 261 -3.89 -37.42 -7.27
C ALA A 261 -3.81 -38.03 -8.65
N MET A 262 -3.32 -37.30 -9.65
CA MET A 262 -3.13 -37.82 -11.03
C MET A 262 -2.08 -38.95 -11.06
N ILE A 263 -0.99 -38.83 -10.30
CA ILE A 263 0.06 -39.84 -10.24
C ILE A 263 -0.47 -41.11 -9.59
N TYR A 264 -1.21 -41.00 -8.50
CA TYR A 264 -1.82 -42.15 -7.83
C TYR A 264 -2.86 -42.81 -8.73
N SER A 265 -3.69 -42.06 -9.46
CA SER A 265 -4.66 -42.63 -10.38
C SER A 265 -3.97 -43.40 -11.53
N LEU A 266 -2.87 -42.86 -12.07
CA LEU A 266 -2.07 -43.53 -13.11
C LEU A 266 -1.42 -44.83 -12.56
N GLN A 267 -0.88 -44.81 -11.36
CA GLN A 267 -0.33 -46.01 -10.70
C GLN A 267 -1.37 -47.12 -10.54
N TRP A 268 -2.61 -46.75 -10.13
CA TRP A 268 -3.72 -47.71 -10.04
C TRP A 268 -4.08 -48.30 -11.41
N VAL A 269 -4.19 -47.47 -12.45
CA VAL A 269 -4.44 -47.95 -13.81
C VAL A 269 -3.34 -48.88 -14.31
N MET A 270 -2.06 -48.53 -14.09
CA MET A 270 -0.95 -49.39 -14.44
C MET A 270 -0.92 -50.70 -13.68
N ALA A 271 -1.24 -50.69 -12.37
CA ALA A 271 -1.37 -51.92 -11.57
C ALA A 271 -2.49 -52.83 -12.05
N CYS A 272 -3.61 -52.24 -12.50
CA CYS A 272 -4.75 -53.02 -13.05
C CYS A 272 -4.45 -53.60 -14.43
N ILE A 273 -3.61 -52.94 -15.25
CA ILE A 273 -3.23 -53.40 -16.59
C ILE A 273 -2.07 -54.41 -16.54
N GLY A 274 -1.22 -54.31 -15.51
CA GLY A 274 -0.04 -55.18 -15.34
C GLY A 274 -0.37 -56.53 -14.63
N LEU A 275 -1.62 -56.71 -14.23
CA LEU A 275 -2.18 -57.97 -13.75
C LEU A 275 -2.94 -58.68 -14.87
#